data_0aa6017cdb26c7ba78e21ac87799810b
#
_entry.id   0aa6017cdb26c7ba78e21ac87799810b
#
_cell.length_a   1.000
_cell.length_b   1.000
_cell.length_c   1.000
_cell.angle_alpha   90.00
_cell.angle_beta   90.00
_cell.angle_gamma   90.00
#
_symmetry.space_group_name_H-M   'P 1'
#
loop_
_entity.id
_entity.type
_entity.pdbx_description
1 polymer ?
#
loop_
_entity_poly.entity_id
_entity_poly.type
_entity_poly.pdbx_seq_one_letter_code
_entity_poly.pdbx_strand_id
1 'polypeptide(L)'
;MTLTSMIIPTYNGLDLIRPCIDAIRQYSGDPASYEIIVVDNGSTDGTAEYCALERIRFVRFPDNRGFPAACNAGLRAACGDELLLLNNDVTVTPRWLENLRTALYSDQSIGITGPVTNYASGIQQIELAFRDMEHFQELADSNNVADSSRWREVRRIVGLCMLIKRNVVESVGLLDEAYSPGHYEDDDYCYRARLQGYRLLVCGDVLVHHQGSASFQKTDPVAWKQLLERNRSIFMNKWHVDPLEYMDISDEGGNVE
;
A
#
# COMPACT_ATOMS: atom_id res chain seq x y z
N MET A 1 -12.95 4.23 -19.34
CA MET A 1 -12.74 3.16 -18.35
C MET A 1 -11.49 3.56 -17.59
N THR A 2 -11.55 3.67 -16.28
CA THR A 2 -10.42 4.10 -15.45
C THR A 2 -9.40 2.95 -15.37
N LEU A 3 -8.13 3.21 -15.66
CA LEU A 3 -7.06 2.22 -15.57
C LEU A 3 -6.32 2.37 -14.24
N THR A 4 -6.15 1.27 -13.50
CA THR A 4 -5.29 1.22 -12.30
C THR A 4 -3.94 0.59 -12.63
N SER A 5 -2.85 1.30 -12.38
CA SER A 5 -1.50 0.71 -12.39
C SER A 5 -1.17 0.18 -11.00
N MET A 6 -1.04 -1.13 -10.88
CA MET A 6 -0.69 -1.83 -9.64
C MET A 6 0.82 -2.03 -9.58
N ILE A 7 1.49 -1.31 -8.69
CA ILE A 7 2.94 -1.30 -8.51
C ILE A 7 3.28 -2.22 -7.35
N ILE A 8 4.03 -3.29 -7.63
CA ILE A 8 4.38 -4.33 -6.67
C ILE A 8 5.91 -4.42 -6.55
N PRO A 9 6.51 -3.72 -5.57
CA PRO A 9 7.93 -3.87 -5.28
C PRO A 9 8.20 -5.25 -4.66
N THR A 10 9.30 -5.89 -5.08
CA THR A 10 9.69 -7.20 -4.56
C THR A 10 11.21 -7.34 -4.49
N TYR A 11 11.70 -8.08 -3.50
CA TYR A 11 13.10 -8.47 -3.35
C TYR A 11 13.20 -9.86 -2.75
N ASN A 12 13.70 -10.83 -3.54
CA ASN A 12 13.79 -12.24 -3.15
C ASN A 12 12.48 -12.77 -2.55
N GLY A 13 11.36 -12.44 -3.20
CA GLY A 13 10.01 -12.72 -2.73
C GLY A 13 9.17 -13.52 -3.73
N LEU A 14 9.77 -14.45 -4.50
CA LEU A 14 9.08 -15.23 -5.51
C LEU A 14 7.88 -15.99 -4.96
N ASP A 15 8.03 -16.59 -3.76
CA ASP A 15 6.95 -17.34 -3.11
C ASP A 15 5.80 -16.46 -2.60
N LEU A 16 6.08 -15.16 -2.39
CA LEU A 16 5.08 -14.18 -1.94
C LEU A 16 4.35 -13.54 -3.12
N ILE A 17 5.09 -13.20 -4.17
CA ILE A 17 4.51 -12.47 -5.31
C ILE A 17 3.57 -13.34 -6.15
N ARG A 18 3.80 -14.65 -6.22
CA ARG A 18 2.93 -15.57 -6.96
C ARG A 18 1.48 -15.54 -6.45
N PRO A 19 1.19 -15.85 -5.17
CA PRO A 19 -0.18 -15.78 -4.66
C PRO A 19 -0.76 -14.36 -4.69
N CYS A 20 0.06 -13.30 -4.56
CA CYS A 20 -0.36 -11.92 -4.71
C CYS A 20 -0.91 -11.66 -6.13
N ILE A 21 -0.17 -12.04 -7.17
CA ILE A 21 -0.58 -11.86 -8.57
C ILE A 21 -1.80 -12.74 -8.92
N ASP A 22 -1.83 -13.98 -8.45
CA ASP A 22 -2.97 -14.87 -8.67
C ASP A 22 -4.25 -14.29 -8.07
N ALA A 23 -4.19 -13.75 -6.85
CA ALA A 23 -5.32 -13.07 -6.22
C ALA A 23 -5.75 -11.79 -6.97
N ILE A 24 -4.80 -11.00 -7.48
CA ILE A 24 -5.12 -9.83 -8.32
C ILE A 24 -5.90 -10.27 -9.56
N ARG A 25 -5.41 -11.27 -10.29
CA ARG A 25 -6.07 -11.79 -11.49
C ARG A 25 -7.46 -12.33 -11.21
N GLN A 26 -7.64 -12.94 -10.05
CA GLN A 26 -8.92 -13.54 -9.64
C GLN A 26 -9.96 -12.50 -9.20
N TYR A 27 -9.54 -11.45 -8.48
CA TYR A 27 -10.47 -10.58 -7.74
C TYR A 27 -10.50 -9.12 -8.20
N SER A 28 -9.72 -8.73 -9.22
CA SER A 28 -9.68 -7.32 -9.66
C SER A 28 -10.60 -7.00 -10.85
N GLY A 29 -11.46 -7.94 -11.25
CA GLY A 29 -12.45 -7.73 -12.30
C GLY A 29 -11.88 -7.78 -13.71
N ASP A 30 -12.28 -6.84 -14.58
CA ASP A 30 -11.86 -6.84 -15.99
C ASP A 30 -10.35 -6.60 -16.13
N PRO A 31 -9.60 -7.52 -16.76
CA PRO A 31 -8.16 -7.35 -17.00
C PRO A 31 -7.80 -6.08 -17.80
N ALA A 32 -8.73 -5.51 -18.56
CA ALA A 32 -8.52 -4.25 -19.26
C ALA A 32 -8.58 -3.01 -18.34
N SER A 33 -9.03 -3.17 -17.09
CA SER A 33 -9.15 -2.07 -16.12
C SER A 33 -7.93 -1.89 -15.22
N TYR A 34 -6.91 -2.75 -15.34
CA TYR A 34 -5.67 -2.62 -14.58
C TYR A 34 -4.45 -3.11 -15.35
N GLU A 35 -3.27 -2.64 -14.97
CA GLU A 35 -1.98 -3.21 -15.35
C GLU A 35 -1.19 -3.59 -14.09
N ILE A 36 -0.40 -4.66 -14.16
CA ILE A 36 0.52 -5.07 -13.09
C ILE A 36 1.94 -4.66 -13.49
N ILE A 37 2.62 -3.94 -12.61
CA ILE A 37 4.01 -3.52 -12.77
C ILE A 37 4.79 -4.04 -11.57
N VAL A 38 5.53 -5.12 -11.75
CA VAL A 38 6.44 -5.63 -10.74
C VAL A 38 7.74 -4.84 -10.78
N VAL A 39 8.22 -4.40 -9.62
CA VAL A 39 9.56 -3.80 -9.52
C VAL A 39 10.47 -4.76 -8.77
N ASP A 40 11.28 -5.49 -9.53
CA ASP A 40 12.28 -6.43 -9.01
C ASP A 40 13.51 -5.66 -8.52
N ASN A 41 13.63 -5.58 -7.21
CA ASN A 41 14.65 -4.80 -6.52
C ASN A 41 15.99 -5.56 -6.38
N GLY A 42 16.41 -6.25 -7.45
CA GLY A 42 17.67 -6.99 -7.52
C GLY A 42 17.58 -8.43 -6.98
N SER A 43 16.46 -9.13 -7.22
CA SER A 43 16.26 -10.50 -6.78
C SER A 43 17.16 -11.50 -7.50
N THR A 44 17.46 -12.62 -6.82
CA THR A 44 18.24 -13.75 -7.30
C THR A 44 17.52 -15.10 -7.20
N ASP A 45 16.22 -15.05 -6.83
CA ASP A 45 15.38 -16.23 -6.52
C ASP A 45 14.52 -16.71 -7.71
N GLY A 46 14.72 -16.15 -8.91
CA GLY A 46 13.90 -16.46 -10.09
C GLY A 46 12.69 -15.54 -10.29
N THR A 47 12.56 -14.45 -9.52
CA THR A 47 11.45 -13.48 -9.66
C THR A 47 11.40 -12.88 -11.08
N ALA A 48 12.53 -12.49 -11.67
CA ALA A 48 12.56 -11.90 -13.01
C ALA A 48 12.14 -12.90 -14.10
N GLU A 49 12.59 -14.15 -13.99
CA GLU A 49 12.22 -15.25 -14.87
C GLU A 49 10.71 -15.55 -14.78
N TYR A 50 10.15 -15.54 -13.58
CA TYR A 50 8.72 -15.67 -13.36
C TYR A 50 7.93 -14.56 -14.04
N CYS A 51 8.31 -13.30 -13.85
CA CYS A 51 7.65 -12.16 -14.49
C CYS A 51 7.69 -12.25 -16.01
N ALA A 52 8.83 -12.65 -16.59
CA ALA A 52 8.99 -12.84 -18.03
C ALA A 52 8.09 -13.97 -18.56
N LEU A 53 8.05 -15.11 -17.87
CA LEU A 53 7.22 -16.28 -18.25
C LEU A 53 5.72 -15.92 -18.21
N GLU A 54 5.28 -15.23 -17.17
CA GLU A 54 3.90 -14.80 -16.95
C GLU A 54 3.51 -13.56 -17.78
N ARG A 55 4.43 -13.01 -18.57
CA ARG A 55 4.23 -11.79 -19.38
C ARG A 55 3.80 -10.58 -18.54
N ILE A 56 4.29 -10.50 -17.31
CA ILE A 56 4.04 -9.38 -16.43
C ILE A 56 5.05 -8.28 -16.77
N ARG A 57 4.56 -7.05 -16.90
CA ARG A 57 5.45 -5.89 -17.05
C ARG A 57 6.30 -5.74 -15.80
N PHE A 58 7.62 -5.66 -15.94
CA PHE A 58 8.49 -5.47 -14.78
C PHE A 58 9.66 -4.51 -15.06
N VAL A 59 10.10 -3.86 -14.00
CA VAL A 59 11.31 -3.05 -13.92
C VAL A 59 12.29 -3.78 -13.03
N ARG A 60 13.56 -3.95 -13.45
CA ARG A 60 14.56 -4.65 -12.66
C ARG A 60 15.71 -3.71 -12.28
N PHE A 61 16.06 -3.71 -11.00
CA PHE A 61 17.27 -3.08 -10.50
C PHE A 61 18.42 -4.09 -10.42
N PRO A 62 19.69 -3.65 -10.56
CA PRO A 62 20.83 -4.53 -10.40
C PRO A 62 21.07 -4.94 -8.95
N ASP A 63 20.60 -4.15 -7.99
CA ASP A 63 20.78 -4.27 -6.54
C ASP A 63 19.56 -3.74 -5.78
N ASN A 64 19.45 -4.08 -4.50
CA ASN A 64 18.34 -3.61 -3.64
C ASN A 64 18.54 -2.15 -3.26
N ARG A 65 17.66 -1.26 -3.73
CA ARG A 65 17.64 0.19 -3.49
C ARG A 65 16.65 0.62 -2.42
N GLY A 66 15.96 -0.33 -1.81
CA GLY A 66 14.92 -0.07 -0.82
C GLY A 66 13.52 0.08 -1.43
N PHE A 67 12.52 0.04 -0.56
CA PHE A 67 11.10 0.08 -0.92
C PHE A 67 10.70 1.39 -1.63
N PRO A 68 11.05 2.60 -1.13
CA PRO A 68 10.65 3.84 -1.78
C PRO A 68 11.20 3.97 -3.19
N ALA A 69 12.46 3.59 -3.43
CA ALA A 69 13.05 3.64 -4.77
C ALA A 69 12.35 2.68 -5.76
N ALA A 70 12.00 1.48 -5.29
CA ALA A 70 11.26 0.51 -6.10
C ALA A 70 9.83 1.03 -6.41
N CYS A 71 9.11 1.54 -5.41
CA CYS A 71 7.80 2.18 -5.63
C CYS A 71 7.91 3.32 -6.66
N ASN A 72 8.90 4.19 -6.54
CA ASN A 72 9.12 5.31 -7.44
C ASN A 72 9.37 4.88 -8.89
N ALA A 73 10.13 3.80 -9.09
CA ALA A 73 10.34 3.25 -10.43
C ALA A 73 9.04 2.75 -11.06
N GLY A 74 8.20 2.08 -10.27
CA GLY A 74 6.87 1.66 -10.70
C GLY A 74 5.95 2.83 -11.00
N LEU A 75 5.91 3.86 -10.14
CA LEU A 75 5.12 5.07 -10.33
C LEU A 75 5.50 5.81 -11.64
N ARG A 76 6.80 5.87 -11.97
CA ARG A 76 7.27 6.45 -13.25
C ARG A 76 6.89 5.61 -14.46
N ALA A 77 6.79 4.30 -14.31
CA ALA A 77 6.42 3.38 -15.38
C ALA A 77 4.90 3.28 -15.61
N ALA A 78 4.10 3.69 -14.64
CA ALA A 78 2.66 3.55 -14.61
C ALA A 78 1.95 4.44 -15.63
N CYS A 79 0.92 3.90 -16.31
CA CYS A 79 0.11 4.60 -17.30
C CYS A 79 -1.33 4.88 -16.83
N GLY A 80 -1.78 4.27 -15.72
CA GLY A 80 -3.16 4.34 -15.22
C GLY A 80 -3.56 5.70 -14.66
N ASP A 81 -4.85 5.94 -14.58
CA ASP A 81 -5.45 7.12 -13.93
C ASP A 81 -5.38 7.03 -12.41
N GLU A 82 -5.23 5.82 -11.91
CA GLU A 82 -5.06 5.46 -10.52
C GLU A 82 -3.76 4.67 -10.35
N LEU A 83 -3.06 4.93 -9.26
CA LEU A 83 -1.78 4.31 -8.93
C LEU A 83 -1.92 3.58 -7.61
N LEU A 84 -1.71 2.27 -7.63
CA LEU A 84 -1.81 1.43 -6.45
C LEU A 84 -0.41 0.94 -6.06
N LEU A 85 0.04 1.31 -4.86
CA LEU A 85 1.17 0.66 -4.22
C LEU A 85 0.64 -0.58 -3.50
N LEU A 86 1.23 -1.74 -3.76
CA LEU A 86 0.80 -3.01 -3.17
C LEU A 86 2.02 -3.83 -2.77
N ASN A 87 2.09 -4.26 -1.52
CA ASN A 87 3.13 -5.16 -1.07
C ASN A 87 2.99 -6.53 -1.73
N ASN A 88 4.11 -7.18 -2.01
CA ASN A 88 4.16 -8.50 -2.63
C ASN A 88 3.64 -9.65 -1.74
N ASP A 89 3.45 -9.40 -0.43
CA ASP A 89 2.91 -10.32 0.57
C ASP A 89 1.45 -10.02 0.96
N VAL A 90 0.76 -9.21 0.15
CA VAL A 90 -0.68 -8.95 0.27
C VAL A 90 -1.45 -9.87 -0.66
N THR A 91 -2.45 -10.56 -0.12
CA THR A 91 -3.46 -11.30 -0.89
C THR A 91 -4.76 -10.51 -0.90
N VAL A 92 -5.12 -10.02 -2.07
CA VAL A 92 -6.36 -9.27 -2.27
C VAL A 92 -7.57 -10.20 -2.31
N THR A 93 -8.79 -9.65 -2.19
CA THR A 93 -10.01 -10.36 -1.87
C THR A 93 -11.17 -9.91 -2.78
N PRO A 94 -12.33 -10.57 -2.78
CA PRO A 94 -13.46 -10.15 -3.61
C PRO A 94 -13.81 -8.67 -3.41
N ARG A 95 -14.14 -7.97 -4.48
CA ARG A 95 -14.60 -6.55 -4.54
C ARG A 95 -13.65 -5.49 -3.97
N TRP A 96 -12.42 -5.86 -3.61
CA TRP A 96 -11.46 -4.96 -2.96
C TRP A 96 -11.17 -3.69 -3.75
N LEU A 97 -10.87 -3.81 -5.05
CA LEU A 97 -10.50 -2.69 -5.90
C LEU A 97 -11.72 -1.79 -6.21
N GLU A 98 -12.87 -2.40 -6.45
CA GLU A 98 -14.12 -1.68 -6.73
C GLU A 98 -14.52 -0.80 -5.54
N ASN A 99 -14.46 -1.34 -4.32
CA ASN A 99 -14.82 -0.60 -3.11
C ASN A 99 -13.80 0.50 -2.80
N LEU A 100 -12.48 0.23 -2.95
CA LEU A 100 -11.46 1.28 -2.80
C LEU A 100 -11.68 2.42 -3.81
N ARG A 101 -11.98 2.11 -5.08
CA ARG A 101 -12.31 3.10 -6.11
C ARG A 101 -13.57 3.88 -5.76
N THR A 102 -14.61 3.22 -5.29
CA THR A 102 -15.86 3.87 -4.88
C THR A 102 -15.60 4.89 -3.79
N ALA A 103 -14.80 4.56 -2.79
CA ALA A 103 -14.39 5.49 -1.76
C ALA A 103 -13.51 6.62 -2.30
N LEU A 104 -12.53 6.30 -3.17
CA LEU A 104 -11.60 7.27 -3.73
C LEU A 104 -12.31 8.38 -4.53
N TYR A 105 -13.39 8.03 -5.25
CA TYR A 105 -14.13 8.96 -6.09
C TYR A 105 -15.42 9.49 -5.46
N SER A 106 -15.70 9.16 -4.20
CA SER A 106 -16.89 9.66 -3.48
C SER A 106 -16.85 11.16 -3.24
N ASP A 107 -15.65 11.75 -3.19
CA ASP A 107 -15.42 13.20 -3.07
C ASP A 107 -14.13 13.59 -3.82
N GLN A 108 -14.10 14.83 -4.37
CA GLN A 108 -12.94 15.30 -5.13
C GLN A 108 -11.69 15.50 -4.25
N SER A 109 -11.89 15.87 -2.99
CA SER A 109 -10.80 16.09 -2.02
C SER A 109 -10.13 14.80 -1.55
N ILE A 110 -10.78 13.63 -1.70
CA ILE A 110 -10.17 12.36 -1.35
C ILE A 110 -9.09 12.04 -2.37
N GLY A 111 -7.86 11.90 -1.90
CA GLY A 111 -6.69 11.63 -2.74
C GLY A 111 -6.17 10.21 -2.65
N ILE A 112 -6.34 9.57 -1.49
CA ILE A 112 -5.76 8.27 -1.16
C ILE A 112 -6.76 7.43 -0.39
N THR A 113 -6.86 6.13 -0.73
CA THR A 113 -7.64 5.15 0.03
C THR A 113 -6.82 3.90 0.32
N GLY A 114 -7.12 3.23 1.44
CA GLY A 114 -6.50 1.97 1.82
C GLY A 114 -7.48 1.05 2.56
N PRO A 115 -7.25 -0.26 2.56
CA PRO A 115 -8.10 -1.25 3.19
C PRO A 115 -7.82 -1.40 4.70
N VAL A 116 -8.66 -2.20 5.37
CA VAL A 116 -8.28 -2.85 6.63
C VAL A 116 -7.67 -4.22 6.36
N THR A 117 -6.89 -4.74 7.31
CA THR A 117 -6.16 -5.99 7.19
C THR A 117 -5.94 -6.67 8.53
N ASN A 118 -5.57 -7.95 8.52
CA ASN A 118 -5.21 -8.72 9.71
C ASN A 118 -3.86 -8.31 10.33
N TYR A 119 -2.98 -7.64 9.57
CA TYR A 119 -1.67 -7.23 10.04
C TYR A 119 -1.22 -5.88 9.45
N ALA A 120 -1.21 -4.87 10.28
CA ALA A 120 -0.70 -3.53 9.98
C ALA A 120 -0.42 -2.78 11.29
N SER A 121 -0.04 -1.51 11.21
CA SER A 121 -0.03 -0.59 12.34
C SER A 121 -1.24 0.34 12.32
N GLY A 122 -1.70 0.75 13.51
CA GLY A 122 -2.80 1.69 13.67
C GLY A 122 -4.18 1.10 13.29
N ILE A 123 -5.09 1.95 12.89
CA ILE A 123 -6.52 1.59 12.70
C ILE A 123 -6.80 0.69 11.50
N GLN A 124 -5.82 0.49 10.60
CA GLN A 124 -5.98 -0.45 9.49
C GLN A 124 -5.87 -1.90 9.94
N GLN A 125 -5.28 -2.17 11.10
CA GLN A 125 -5.25 -3.52 11.65
C GLN A 125 -6.57 -3.81 12.37
N ILE A 126 -7.19 -4.93 11.99
CA ILE A 126 -8.36 -5.48 12.68
C ILE A 126 -8.03 -6.87 13.26
N GLU A 127 -8.58 -7.17 14.42
CA GLU A 127 -8.50 -8.52 14.96
C GLU A 127 -9.47 -9.42 14.21
N LEU A 128 -8.94 -10.45 13.58
CA LEU A 128 -9.71 -11.41 12.80
C LEU A 128 -9.16 -12.82 13.00
N ALA A 129 -9.99 -13.73 13.49
CA ALA A 129 -9.65 -15.14 13.60
C ALA A 129 -10.06 -15.87 12.31
N PHE A 130 -9.11 -16.50 11.64
CA PHE A 130 -9.34 -17.35 10.48
C PHE A 130 -8.47 -18.62 10.55
N ARG A 131 -8.90 -19.68 9.87
CA ARG A 131 -8.25 -21.00 9.90
C ARG A 131 -7.19 -21.15 8.81
N ASP A 132 -7.52 -20.67 7.62
CA ASP A 132 -6.75 -20.78 6.40
C ASP A 132 -7.16 -19.66 5.42
N MET A 133 -6.52 -19.60 4.26
CA MET A 133 -6.80 -18.56 3.27
C MET A 133 -8.18 -18.67 2.63
N GLU A 134 -8.73 -19.87 2.51
CA GLU A 134 -10.09 -20.06 1.99
C GLU A 134 -11.12 -19.43 2.94
N HIS A 135 -11.01 -19.71 4.24
CA HIS A 135 -11.85 -19.07 5.25
C HIS A 135 -11.64 -17.56 5.32
N PHE A 136 -10.40 -17.07 5.12
CA PHE A 136 -10.16 -15.64 5.04
C PHE A 136 -10.89 -14.98 3.86
N GLN A 137 -10.89 -15.63 2.69
CA GLN A 137 -11.61 -15.14 1.50
C GLN A 137 -13.12 -15.11 1.70
N GLU A 138 -13.69 -16.11 2.39
CA GLU A 138 -15.12 -16.12 2.77
C GLU A 138 -15.48 -14.98 3.71
N LEU A 139 -14.64 -14.72 4.72
CA LEU A 139 -14.80 -13.60 5.64
C LEU A 139 -14.69 -12.26 4.90
N ALA A 140 -13.72 -12.14 4.01
CA ALA A 140 -13.54 -10.94 3.21
C ALA A 140 -14.70 -10.74 2.22
N ASP A 141 -15.22 -11.77 1.60
CA ASP A 141 -16.39 -11.67 0.73
C ASP A 141 -17.61 -11.14 1.49
N SER A 142 -17.80 -11.59 2.73
CA SER A 142 -18.86 -11.09 3.61
C SER A 142 -18.59 -9.65 4.09
N ASN A 143 -17.32 -9.29 4.35
CA ASN A 143 -16.92 -7.97 4.81
C ASN A 143 -17.00 -6.91 3.71
N ASN A 144 -16.62 -7.27 2.47
CA ASN A 144 -16.45 -6.33 1.35
C ASN A 144 -17.79 -6.03 0.65
N VAL A 145 -18.83 -5.81 1.43
CA VAL A 145 -20.08 -5.23 0.97
C VAL A 145 -19.94 -3.71 1.10
N ALA A 146 -20.13 -2.99 0.00
CA ALA A 146 -19.93 -1.54 -0.06
C ALA A 146 -20.78 -0.81 1.01
N ASP A 147 -20.12 -0.09 1.89
CA ASP A 147 -20.74 0.63 3.00
C ASP A 147 -19.90 1.85 3.41
N SER A 148 -20.31 3.02 2.93
CA SER A 148 -19.62 4.29 3.22
C SER A 148 -19.62 4.69 4.70
N SER A 149 -20.51 4.14 5.53
CA SER A 149 -20.52 4.39 6.97
C SER A 149 -19.31 3.78 7.70
N ARG A 150 -18.61 2.87 7.03
CA ARG A 150 -17.38 2.21 7.52
C ARG A 150 -16.11 2.89 7.08
N TRP A 151 -16.18 3.93 6.25
CA TRP A 151 -15.02 4.71 5.86
C TRP A 151 -14.61 5.67 6.99
N ARG A 152 -13.32 5.75 7.22
CA ARG A 152 -12.77 6.64 8.25
C ARG A 152 -11.73 7.56 7.64
N GLU A 153 -11.87 8.86 7.85
CA GLU A 153 -10.82 9.81 7.51
C GLU A 153 -9.65 9.65 8.48
N VAL A 154 -8.44 9.62 7.92
CA VAL A 154 -7.22 9.35 8.67
C VAL A 154 -6.10 10.29 8.27
N ARG A 155 -5.06 10.33 9.09
CA ARG A 155 -3.86 11.10 8.78
C ARG A 155 -2.82 10.31 8.01
N ARG A 156 -2.93 8.98 8.01
CA ARG A 156 -1.99 8.06 7.41
C ARG A 156 -2.71 6.83 6.83
N ILE A 157 -2.18 6.34 5.72
CA ILE A 157 -2.46 5.01 5.19
C ILE A 157 -1.13 4.27 5.06
N VAL A 158 -1.06 3.07 5.62
CA VAL A 158 0.13 2.21 5.53
C VAL A 158 0.35 1.74 4.10
N GLY A 159 1.58 1.82 3.62
CA GLY A 159 1.97 1.56 2.24
C GLY A 159 1.80 0.11 1.77
N LEU A 160 1.20 -0.79 2.60
CA LEU A 160 0.93 -2.17 2.20
C LEU A 160 -0.07 -2.30 1.04
N CYS A 161 -1.06 -1.41 1.01
CA CYS A 161 -2.05 -1.29 -0.07
C CYS A 161 -2.61 0.13 -0.06
N MET A 162 -2.16 0.96 -1.00
CA MET A 162 -2.47 2.38 -1.05
C MET A 162 -2.89 2.76 -2.47
N LEU A 163 -4.19 3.04 -2.68
CA LEU A 163 -4.73 3.50 -3.95
C LEU A 163 -4.73 5.02 -3.99
N ILE A 164 -4.10 5.60 -5.01
CA ILE A 164 -3.80 7.03 -5.13
C ILE A 164 -4.32 7.54 -6.46
N LYS A 165 -5.03 8.68 -6.49
CA LYS A 165 -5.34 9.37 -7.75
C LYS A 165 -4.06 9.85 -8.42
N ARG A 166 -3.98 9.78 -9.76
CA ARG A 166 -2.79 10.25 -10.51
C ARG A 166 -2.44 11.71 -10.22
N ASN A 167 -3.43 12.59 -10.17
CA ASN A 167 -3.21 14.01 -9.88
C ASN A 167 -2.59 14.26 -8.50
N VAL A 168 -2.78 13.35 -7.53
CA VAL A 168 -2.09 13.42 -6.22
C VAL A 168 -0.60 13.15 -6.42
N VAL A 169 -0.23 12.11 -7.18
CA VAL A 169 1.19 11.83 -7.46
C VAL A 169 1.84 12.96 -8.25
N GLU A 170 1.10 13.57 -9.18
CA GLU A 170 1.59 14.71 -9.97
C GLU A 170 1.83 15.96 -9.11
N SER A 171 1.00 16.21 -8.11
CA SER A 171 1.11 17.39 -7.24
C SER A 171 2.03 17.17 -6.04
N VAL A 172 1.96 16.00 -5.40
CA VAL A 172 2.75 15.65 -4.20
C VAL A 172 4.17 15.17 -4.56
N GLY A 173 4.31 14.58 -5.74
CA GLY A 173 5.55 13.96 -6.20
C GLY A 173 5.68 12.48 -5.78
N LEU A 174 6.91 12.01 -5.76
CA LEU A 174 7.26 10.62 -5.46
C LEU A 174 7.53 10.41 -3.96
N LEU A 175 7.69 9.14 -3.55
CA LEU A 175 8.13 8.82 -2.19
C LEU A 175 9.56 9.34 -1.95
N ASP A 176 9.85 9.75 -0.72
CA ASP A 176 11.18 10.23 -0.35
C ASP A 176 12.13 9.06 -0.09
N GLU A 177 13.14 8.91 -0.95
CA GLU A 177 14.10 7.81 -0.89
C GLU A 177 15.09 7.92 0.29
N ALA A 178 15.10 9.04 1.03
CA ALA A 178 15.86 9.18 2.26
C ALA A 178 15.44 8.18 3.35
N TYR A 179 14.21 7.68 3.27
CA TYR A 179 13.68 6.66 4.19
C TYR A 179 14.11 5.23 3.83
N SER A 180 14.91 5.02 2.76
CA SER A 180 15.38 3.67 2.40
C SER A 180 16.11 2.99 3.56
N PRO A 181 15.95 1.67 3.74
CA PRO A 181 15.27 0.73 2.88
C PRO A 181 13.75 0.68 3.00
N GLY A 182 13.12 1.43 3.91
CA GLY A 182 11.67 1.51 4.14
C GLY A 182 11.33 1.99 5.53
N HIS A 183 10.04 2.15 5.80
CA HIS A 183 9.40 2.75 6.98
C HIS A 183 9.47 4.28 7.02
N TYR A 184 8.33 4.88 7.33
CA TYR A 184 8.04 6.32 7.36
C TYR A 184 7.97 7.00 5.98
N GLU A 185 8.26 6.34 4.86
CA GLU A 185 8.04 6.88 3.52
C GLU A 185 6.56 7.07 3.18
N ASP A 186 5.71 6.17 3.68
CA ASP A 186 4.26 6.23 3.59
C ASP A 186 3.68 7.31 4.51
N ASP A 187 4.19 7.44 5.72
CA ASP A 187 3.87 8.52 6.65
C ASP A 187 4.21 9.90 6.02
N ASP A 188 5.42 10.05 5.47
CA ASP A 188 5.86 11.26 4.78
C ASP A 188 4.98 11.58 3.57
N TYR A 189 4.64 10.56 2.79
CA TYR A 189 3.79 10.73 1.61
C TYR A 189 2.38 11.18 1.98
N CYS A 190 1.77 10.55 2.98
CA CYS A 190 0.47 10.94 3.51
C CYS A 190 0.49 12.36 4.09
N TYR A 191 1.54 12.71 4.81
CA TYR A 191 1.72 14.05 5.36
C TYR A 191 1.76 15.10 4.24
N ARG A 192 2.57 14.89 3.18
CA ARG A 192 2.64 15.78 2.02
C ARG A 192 1.32 15.89 1.27
N ALA A 193 0.61 14.78 1.09
CA ALA A 193 -0.70 14.79 0.44
C ALA A 193 -1.70 15.66 1.21
N ARG A 194 -1.72 15.55 2.55
CA ARG A 194 -2.59 16.37 3.40
C ARG A 194 -2.21 17.86 3.39
N LEU A 195 -0.93 18.19 3.32
CA LEU A 195 -0.49 19.59 3.15
C LEU A 195 -0.98 20.20 1.82
N GLN A 196 -1.24 19.37 0.81
CA GLN A 196 -1.84 19.77 -0.47
C GLN A 196 -3.39 19.81 -0.43
N GLY A 197 -3.99 19.55 0.73
CA GLY A 197 -5.44 19.57 0.93
C GLY A 197 -6.15 18.26 0.60
N TYR A 198 -5.44 17.17 0.32
CA TYR A 198 -6.06 15.88 0.08
C TYR A 198 -6.45 15.19 1.38
N ARG A 199 -7.61 14.55 1.37
CA ARG A 199 -8.12 13.68 2.44
C ARG A 199 -7.77 12.23 2.15
N LEU A 200 -7.56 11.46 3.20
CA LEU A 200 -7.21 10.04 3.15
C LEU A 200 -8.28 9.22 3.85
N LEU A 201 -8.72 8.12 3.24
CA LEU A 201 -9.75 7.24 3.83
C LEU A 201 -9.24 5.82 4.03
N VAL A 202 -9.43 5.29 5.21
CA VAL A 202 -9.40 3.84 5.46
C VAL A 202 -10.80 3.29 5.21
N CYS A 203 -10.90 2.31 4.31
CA CYS A 203 -12.14 1.68 3.90
C CYS A 203 -12.37 0.41 4.73
N GLY A 204 -13.20 0.49 5.78
CA GLY A 204 -13.54 -0.65 6.63
C GLY A 204 -14.36 -1.73 5.90
N ASP A 205 -14.94 -1.39 4.77
CA ASP A 205 -15.63 -2.28 3.83
C ASP A 205 -14.70 -2.90 2.77
N VAL A 206 -13.38 -2.83 3.00
CA VAL A 206 -12.36 -3.52 2.20
C VAL A 206 -11.39 -4.24 3.14
N LEU A 207 -11.45 -5.55 3.18
CA LEU A 207 -10.55 -6.41 3.94
C LEU A 207 -9.60 -7.13 2.97
N VAL A 208 -8.29 -6.98 3.18
CA VAL A 208 -7.25 -7.74 2.47
C VAL A 208 -6.39 -8.51 3.46
N HIS A 209 -5.78 -9.61 3.03
CA HIS A 209 -4.84 -10.36 3.85
C HIS A 209 -3.43 -9.81 3.65
N HIS A 210 -2.72 -9.56 4.75
CA HIS A 210 -1.30 -9.23 4.73
C HIS A 210 -0.55 -10.27 5.56
N GLN A 211 0.39 -10.97 4.93
CA GLN A 211 1.18 -11.99 5.62
C GLN A 211 2.08 -11.38 6.71
N GLY A 212 2.45 -10.11 6.52
CA GLY A 212 3.12 -9.28 7.49
C GLY A 212 4.62 -9.53 7.60
N SER A 213 5.39 -8.45 7.41
CA SER A 213 6.84 -8.36 7.67
C SER A 213 7.71 -9.50 7.10
N ALA A 214 7.23 -10.23 6.08
CA ALA A 214 7.95 -11.38 5.53
C ALA A 214 9.38 -11.02 5.08
N SER A 215 9.57 -9.80 4.58
CA SER A 215 10.87 -9.26 4.16
C SER A 215 11.73 -8.78 5.33
N PHE A 216 11.13 -8.39 6.45
CA PHE A 216 11.80 -7.78 7.60
C PHE A 216 12.01 -8.75 8.78
N GLN A 217 11.28 -9.88 8.83
CA GLN A 217 11.46 -10.91 9.87
C GLN A 217 12.88 -11.50 9.93
N LYS A 218 13.67 -11.33 8.85
CA LYS A 218 15.08 -11.76 8.78
C LYS A 218 16.05 -10.68 9.25
N THR A 219 15.58 -9.50 9.66
CA THR A 219 16.43 -8.40 10.08
C THR A 219 16.77 -8.53 11.57
N ASP A 220 18.01 -8.27 11.96
CA ASP A 220 18.42 -8.19 13.36
C ASP A 220 17.56 -7.16 14.11
N PRO A 221 16.96 -7.51 15.28
CA PRO A 221 16.11 -6.60 16.04
C PRO A 221 16.77 -5.27 16.41
N VAL A 222 18.10 -5.26 16.61
CA VAL A 222 18.86 -4.04 16.94
C VAL A 222 18.95 -3.14 15.71
N ALA A 223 19.30 -3.71 14.55
CA ALA A 223 19.36 -2.98 13.28
C ALA A 223 17.99 -2.44 12.88
N TRP A 224 16.93 -3.21 13.13
CA TRP A 224 15.55 -2.80 12.93
C TRP A 224 15.18 -1.58 13.77
N LYS A 225 15.45 -1.61 15.06
CA LYS A 225 15.18 -0.48 15.96
C LYS A 225 15.95 0.77 15.55
N GLN A 226 17.22 0.62 15.18
CA GLN A 226 18.06 1.73 14.70
C GLN A 226 17.50 2.34 13.41
N LEU A 227 16.97 1.53 12.47
CA LEU A 227 16.34 2.00 11.26
C LEU A 227 15.10 2.85 11.56
N LEU A 228 14.22 2.35 12.43
CA LEU A 228 13.02 3.09 12.83
C LEU A 228 13.35 4.41 13.52
N GLU A 229 14.32 4.43 14.43
CA GLU A 229 14.77 5.65 15.12
C GLU A 229 15.40 6.65 14.13
N ARG A 230 16.20 6.17 13.17
CA ARG A 230 16.77 7.00 12.10
C ARG A 230 15.66 7.65 11.27
N ASN A 231 14.72 6.84 10.78
CA ASN A 231 13.68 7.33 9.87
C ASN A 231 12.69 8.26 10.59
N ARG A 232 12.36 7.98 11.87
CA ARG A 232 11.62 8.93 12.71
C ARG A 232 12.35 10.27 12.84
N SER A 233 13.67 10.23 13.05
CA SER A 233 14.48 11.46 13.15
C SER A 233 14.49 12.23 11.83
N ILE A 234 14.54 11.56 10.68
CA ILE A 234 14.41 12.20 9.35
C ILE A 234 13.05 12.91 9.25
N PHE A 235 11.96 12.25 9.62
CA PHE A 235 10.63 12.83 9.58
C PHE A 235 10.52 14.06 10.50
N MET A 236 10.96 13.94 11.76
CA MET A 236 10.94 15.05 12.73
C MET A 236 11.78 16.24 12.28
N ASN A 237 12.96 16.00 11.72
CA ASN A 237 13.81 17.08 11.20
C ASN A 237 13.21 17.79 9.98
N LYS A 238 12.48 17.03 9.14
CA LYS A 238 11.84 17.54 7.93
C LYS A 238 10.59 18.35 8.23
N TRP A 239 9.76 17.86 9.15
CA TRP A 239 8.42 18.39 9.37
C TRP A 239 8.21 19.07 10.71
N HIS A 240 9.16 18.99 11.64
CA HIS A 240 9.08 19.52 13.01
C HIS A 240 7.87 18.98 13.80
N VAL A 241 7.45 17.76 13.47
CA VAL A 241 6.34 17.03 14.09
C VAL A 241 6.81 15.61 14.40
N ASP A 242 6.40 15.08 15.54
CA ASP A 242 6.63 13.66 15.84
C ASP A 242 5.60 12.81 15.10
N PRO A 243 6.01 11.89 14.21
CA PRO A 243 5.07 11.06 13.48
C PRO A 243 4.22 10.18 14.42
N LEU A 244 4.74 9.73 15.56
CA LEU A 244 3.99 8.91 16.50
C LEU A 244 2.82 9.70 17.14
N GLU A 245 3.05 10.95 17.51
CA GLU A 245 2.00 11.81 18.06
C GLU A 245 1.02 12.28 16.98
N TYR A 246 1.50 12.53 15.77
CA TYR A 246 0.68 13.05 14.67
C TYR A 246 -0.19 11.97 14.04
N MET A 247 0.30 10.75 13.88
CA MET A 247 -0.38 9.70 13.11
C MET A 247 -1.36 8.87 13.94
N ASP A 248 -1.19 8.78 15.26
CA ASP A 248 -2.05 8.00 16.16
C ASP A 248 -3.34 8.73 16.57
N ILE A 249 -3.48 10.00 16.21
CA ILE A 249 -4.75 10.72 16.47
C ILE A 249 -5.74 10.29 15.37
N SER A 250 -6.66 9.39 15.71
CA SER A 250 -7.91 9.25 14.97
C SER A 250 -8.63 10.61 15.02
N ASP A 251 -9.00 11.17 13.87
CA ASP A 251 -9.89 12.33 13.84
C ASP A 251 -11.29 11.89 14.32
N GLU A 252 -11.40 11.49 15.59
CA GLU A 252 -12.69 11.45 16.28
C GLU A 252 -13.14 12.89 16.41
N GLY A 253 -14.13 13.25 15.58
CA GLY A 253 -14.84 14.49 15.50
C GLY A 253 -14.64 15.49 16.64
N GLY A 254 -13.63 16.34 16.50
CA GLY A 254 -13.55 17.55 17.30
C GLY A 254 -14.59 18.55 16.81
N ASN A 255 -15.74 18.58 17.43
CA ASN A 255 -16.55 19.79 17.44
C ASN A 255 -15.64 20.91 17.98
N VAL A 256 -15.21 21.77 17.12
CA VAL A 256 -14.65 23.07 17.51
C VAL A 256 -15.85 23.95 17.79
N GLU A 257 -16.12 24.18 19.07
CA GLU A 257 -16.92 25.34 19.50
C GLU A 257 -16.19 26.66 19.19
#